data_cbacb2e6f9a58499ba15ca9cf54675a4
#
_entry.id   cbacb2e6f9a58499ba15ca9cf54675a4
#
_cell.length_a   1.000
_cell.length_b   1.000
_cell.length_c   1.000
_cell.angle_alpha   90.00
_cell.angle_beta   90.00
_cell.angle_gamma   90.00
#
_symmetry.space_group_name_H-M   'P 1'
#
loop_
_entity.id
_entity.type
_entity.pdbx_description
1 polymer ?
#
loop_
_entity_poly.entity_id
_entity_poly.type
_entity_poly.pdbx_seq_one_letter_code
_entity_poly.pdbx_strand_id
1 'polypeptide(L)'
;MEHVRNFSIIAHIDHGKSTLADRFIQLCGGLSQREMVEQVLDSMDIERERGITIKAQSVSLGFRADDGITYQLNFIDTPGHVDFSYEVSRSLAACEGALLVVDAAQGVEAQTVANCHTAAEHRLEIIPVLNKVDLPAADPERVRAEIEDIIGIDSSEALAVSAKTGQAVRDLLNAIVKRVPKPRGNPEGPLKALIIDSWFDNYLGVVSLVRVFDGVMETGAKVRVMSVGREYEITEVGVFTPKRMVCKTLRTGEVGFVVTGIKEIDGAPFGDTFTGARRPAAEPFAGFKEVKPNVFAGLYPTDSNDYEGFREALAKLRLNDSALRYEPETSQALGFGFRCGFLGLLHMEIVQERLEREYKLALITTAPTVVYEVATTSGEVLRIENPAKLPPQNEIAEIREPIIQVDILVPQAHLGNVITLCVDRRGSQTKLHYGRQQVAVSYALPMSEMVLDFFDRLKSLTRGYASMDYSFLRFQQASLVKLDILINGERVDALSAIVHQHQAQRRGRELAEKMRELIPRQMFEVVIQAAIGAQIVARETVKPLRKNVTAKCYGGDVTRKRKLLEKQKAGKRRMKQVGTVEIPQEAFMAVLTVGKAK
;
A
#
# COMPACT_ATOMS: atom_id res chain seq x y z
N MET A 1 33.89 -11.39 -5.75
CA MET A 1 33.25 -10.13 -6.25
C MET A 1 33.20 -10.05 -7.78
N GLU A 2 34.26 -10.48 -8.53
CA GLU A 2 34.30 -10.34 -10.00
C GLU A 2 33.08 -10.99 -10.70
N HIS A 3 32.62 -12.12 -10.20
CA HIS A 3 31.53 -12.91 -10.80
C HIS A 3 30.19 -12.79 -10.06
N VAL A 4 30.00 -11.73 -9.27
CA VAL A 4 28.72 -11.42 -8.61
C VAL A 4 28.03 -10.27 -9.35
N ARG A 5 26.70 -10.38 -9.55
CA ARG A 5 25.86 -9.32 -10.10
C ARG A 5 24.61 -9.17 -9.24
N ASN A 6 24.40 -7.98 -8.71
CA ASN A 6 23.21 -7.65 -7.93
C ASN A 6 22.33 -6.71 -8.73
N PHE A 7 21.12 -7.10 -8.97
CA PHE A 7 20.17 -6.31 -9.73
C PHE A 7 18.74 -6.50 -9.21
N SER A 8 17.90 -5.55 -9.52
CA SER A 8 16.46 -5.60 -9.23
C SER A 8 15.67 -5.62 -10.53
N ILE A 9 14.47 -6.16 -10.48
CA ILE A 9 13.51 -6.11 -11.58
C ILE A 9 12.45 -5.07 -11.22
N ILE A 10 12.40 -3.98 -11.96
CA ILE A 10 11.42 -2.91 -11.82
C ILE A 10 10.46 -2.92 -13.01
N ALA A 11 9.18 -2.87 -12.74
CA ALA A 11 8.13 -2.94 -13.77
C ALA A 11 6.83 -2.33 -13.25
N HIS A 12 5.96 -1.95 -14.18
CA HIS A 12 4.56 -1.71 -13.86
C HIS A 12 3.84 -3.04 -13.55
N ILE A 13 2.69 -2.95 -12.88
CA ILE A 13 1.80 -4.09 -12.62
C ILE A 13 1.46 -4.76 -13.96
N ASP A 14 1.41 -6.08 -14.00
CA ASP A 14 1.11 -6.89 -15.19
C ASP A 14 2.11 -6.80 -16.36
N HIS A 15 3.24 -6.11 -16.24
CA HIS A 15 4.28 -6.13 -17.29
C HIS A 15 5.10 -7.43 -17.35
N GLY A 16 4.80 -8.39 -16.45
CA GLY A 16 5.38 -9.74 -16.48
C GLY A 16 6.66 -9.90 -15.66
N LYS A 17 6.85 -9.08 -14.63
CA LYS A 17 7.97 -9.11 -13.68
C LYS A 17 8.15 -10.49 -13.05
N SER A 18 7.13 -11.01 -12.34
CA SER A 18 7.19 -12.32 -11.66
C SER A 18 7.37 -13.49 -12.65
N THR A 19 6.75 -13.41 -13.84
CA THR A 19 6.96 -14.41 -14.91
C THR A 19 8.41 -14.41 -15.40
N LEU A 20 9.06 -13.24 -15.51
CA LEU A 20 10.46 -13.14 -15.91
C LEU A 20 11.38 -13.69 -14.81
N ALA A 21 11.09 -13.42 -13.55
CA ALA A 21 11.79 -13.98 -12.40
C ALA A 21 11.71 -15.52 -12.38
N ASP A 22 10.54 -16.10 -12.63
CA ASP A 22 10.35 -17.55 -12.75
C ASP A 22 11.23 -18.14 -13.86
N ARG A 23 11.36 -17.45 -15.00
CA ARG A 23 12.24 -17.89 -16.09
C ARG A 23 13.72 -17.85 -15.72
N PHE A 24 14.15 -16.86 -14.96
CA PHE A 24 15.52 -16.82 -14.43
C PHE A 24 15.79 -18.01 -13.50
N ILE A 25 14.88 -18.29 -12.59
CA ILE A 25 14.96 -19.44 -11.67
C ILE A 25 15.05 -20.74 -12.46
N GLN A 26 14.20 -20.90 -13.47
CA GLN A 26 14.16 -22.10 -14.32
C GLN A 26 15.47 -22.29 -15.11
N LEU A 27 15.94 -21.25 -15.81
CA LEU A 27 17.14 -21.31 -16.65
C LEU A 27 18.43 -21.51 -15.85
N CYS A 28 18.49 -20.98 -14.65
CA CYS A 28 19.63 -21.14 -13.74
C CYS A 28 19.54 -22.42 -12.89
N GLY A 29 18.49 -23.24 -13.04
CA GLY A 29 18.35 -24.49 -12.30
C GLY A 29 18.10 -24.33 -10.82
N GLY A 30 17.53 -23.19 -10.37
CA GLY A 30 17.22 -22.92 -8.96
C GLY A 30 16.15 -23.86 -8.39
N LEU A 31 15.24 -24.35 -9.25
CA LEU A 31 14.23 -25.36 -8.91
C LEU A 31 14.14 -26.41 -10.01
N SER A 32 13.78 -27.65 -9.63
CA SER A 32 13.47 -28.71 -10.60
C SER A 32 12.14 -28.40 -11.31
N GLN A 33 11.96 -28.96 -12.52
CA GLN A 33 10.72 -28.77 -13.30
C GLN A 33 9.44 -29.19 -12.56
N ARG A 34 9.55 -30.12 -11.59
CA ARG A 34 8.42 -30.61 -10.77
C ARG A 34 8.09 -29.67 -9.60
N GLU A 35 9.04 -28.84 -9.20
CA GLU A 35 8.90 -27.89 -8.08
C GLU A 35 8.54 -26.48 -8.56
N MET A 36 8.61 -26.23 -9.87
CA MET A 36 8.21 -24.97 -10.48
C MET A 36 6.70 -24.81 -10.38
N VAL A 37 6.28 -23.76 -9.68
CA VAL A 37 4.91 -23.27 -9.60
C VAL A 37 4.92 -21.88 -10.25
N GLU A 38 3.81 -21.43 -10.77
CA GLU A 38 3.70 -20.04 -11.25
C GLU A 38 3.90 -19.05 -10.09
N GLN A 39 4.66 -18.00 -10.35
CA GLN A 39 4.98 -16.95 -9.36
C GLN A 39 5.65 -17.51 -8.09
N VAL A 40 6.75 -18.24 -8.28
CA VAL A 40 7.51 -18.91 -7.20
C VAL A 40 7.90 -17.96 -6.08
N LEU A 41 8.17 -16.68 -6.39
CA LEU A 41 8.59 -15.67 -5.43
C LEU A 41 7.42 -15.01 -4.71
N ASP A 42 6.22 -15.01 -5.29
CA ASP A 42 5.05 -14.48 -4.63
C ASP A 42 4.59 -15.48 -3.56
N SER A 43 5.15 -15.36 -2.36
CA SER A 43 5.01 -16.34 -1.27
C SER A 43 3.66 -16.27 -0.56
N MET A 44 2.98 -15.13 -0.63
CA MET A 44 1.67 -14.93 -0.02
C MET A 44 0.56 -15.32 -0.99
N ASP A 45 -0.50 -15.97 -0.47
CA ASP A 45 -1.67 -16.28 -1.29
C ASP A 45 -2.33 -15.00 -1.88
N ILE A 46 -2.31 -13.91 -1.11
CA ILE A 46 -2.82 -12.60 -1.54
C ILE A 46 -2.04 -12.06 -2.75
N GLU A 47 -0.71 -12.25 -2.80
CA GLU A 47 0.12 -11.83 -3.93
C GLU A 47 -0.32 -12.54 -5.21
N ARG A 48 -0.50 -13.86 -5.12
CA ARG A 48 -0.92 -14.71 -6.26
C ARG A 48 -2.34 -14.42 -6.72
N GLU A 49 -3.28 -14.23 -5.78
CA GLU A 49 -4.68 -13.93 -6.09
C GLU A 49 -4.84 -12.55 -6.76
N ARG A 50 -4.08 -11.55 -6.30
CA ARG A 50 -4.14 -10.18 -6.82
C ARG A 50 -3.19 -9.93 -7.99
N GLY A 51 -2.27 -10.85 -8.28
CA GLY A 51 -1.26 -10.72 -9.34
C GLY A 51 -0.25 -9.60 -9.07
N ILE A 52 0.01 -9.26 -7.80
CA ILE A 52 0.93 -8.20 -7.41
C ILE A 52 1.94 -8.70 -6.40
N THR A 53 3.19 -8.28 -6.52
CA THR A 53 4.19 -8.48 -5.47
C THR A 53 3.99 -7.43 -4.39
N ILE A 54 3.87 -7.87 -3.15
CA ILE A 54 3.68 -7.00 -1.98
C ILE A 54 5.01 -6.80 -1.27
N LYS A 55 5.77 -7.89 -1.07
CA LYS A 55 7.04 -7.87 -0.34
C LYS A 55 8.20 -8.24 -1.25
N ALA A 56 9.29 -7.45 -1.15
CA ALA A 56 10.51 -7.74 -1.90
C ALA A 56 11.13 -9.07 -1.45
N GLN A 57 11.53 -9.90 -2.41
CA GLN A 57 12.21 -11.16 -2.18
C GLN A 57 13.55 -11.20 -2.91
N SER A 58 14.58 -11.75 -2.27
CA SER A 58 15.89 -11.91 -2.87
C SER A 58 16.15 -13.36 -3.27
N VAL A 59 16.77 -13.56 -4.42
CA VAL A 59 17.17 -14.88 -4.90
C VAL A 59 18.60 -14.83 -5.41
N SER A 60 19.39 -15.83 -5.05
CA SER A 60 20.76 -16.02 -5.51
C SER A 60 20.85 -17.27 -6.42
N LEU A 61 21.25 -17.06 -7.66
CA LEU A 61 21.29 -18.11 -8.70
C LEU A 61 22.69 -18.20 -9.32
N GLY A 62 23.11 -19.42 -9.63
CA GLY A 62 24.31 -19.66 -10.43
C GLY A 62 23.98 -19.68 -11.92
N PHE A 63 24.53 -18.77 -12.71
CA PHE A 63 24.35 -18.73 -14.16
C PHE A 63 25.68 -18.93 -14.88
N ARG A 64 25.75 -19.95 -15.77
CA ARG A 64 26.88 -20.15 -16.66
C ARG A 64 26.67 -19.33 -17.93
N ALA A 65 27.42 -18.23 -18.03
CA ALA A 65 27.36 -17.33 -19.17
C ALA A 65 28.08 -17.90 -20.41
N ASP A 66 27.92 -17.24 -21.56
CA ASP A 66 28.49 -17.69 -22.84
C ASP A 66 30.03 -17.53 -22.89
N ASP A 67 30.63 -16.77 -21.98
CA ASP A 67 32.08 -16.72 -21.76
C ASP A 67 32.65 -17.97 -21.04
N GLY A 68 31.78 -18.91 -20.65
CA GLY A 68 32.12 -20.12 -19.93
C GLY A 68 32.28 -19.97 -18.44
N ILE A 69 32.18 -18.75 -17.89
CA ILE A 69 32.29 -18.44 -16.47
C ILE A 69 30.92 -18.61 -15.79
N THR A 70 30.95 -19.09 -14.54
CA THR A 70 29.74 -19.13 -13.71
C THR A 70 29.66 -17.88 -12.86
N TYR A 71 28.58 -17.12 -13.02
CA TYR A 71 28.28 -15.92 -12.25
C TYR A 71 27.23 -16.22 -11.19
N GLN A 72 27.38 -15.58 -10.04
CA GLN A 72 26.36 -15.51 -9.01
C GLN A 72 25.46 -14.31 -9.30
N LEU A 73 24.22 -14.57 -9.63
CA LEU A 73 23.20 -13.57 -9.89
C LEU A 73 22.32 -13.42 -8.65
N ASN A 74 22.42 -12.30 -7.97
CA ASN A 74 21.54 -11.96 -6.88
C ASN A 74 20.51 -10.98 -7.41
N PHE A 75 19.28 -11.40 -7.56
CA PHE A 75 18.23 -10.47 -7.93
C PHE A 75 17.22 -10.29 -6.80
N ILE A 76 16.70 -9.07 -6.69
CA ILE A 76 15.68 -8.70 -5.74
C ILE A 76 14.42 -8.38 -6.53
N ASP A 77 13.38 -9.19 -6.33
CA ASP A 77 12.06 -8.94 -6.88
C ASP A 77 11.37 -7.85 -6.07
N THR A 78 10.91 -6.78 -6.75
CA THR A 78 10.37 -5.58 -6.09
C THR A 78 8.89 -5.41 -6.37
N PRO A 79 8.10 -4.86 -5.43
CA PRO A 79 6.73 -4.46 -5.70
C PRO A 79 6.63 -3.47 -6.88
N GLY A 80 5.53 -3.54 -7.63
CA GLY A 80 5.28 -2.60 -8.73
C GLY A 80 4.38 -1.42 -8.37
N HIS A 81 3.70 -1.45 -7.22
CA HIS A 81 2.68 -0.48 -6.85
C HIS A 81 3.24 0.69 -6.02
N VAL A 82 2.69 1.90 -6.23
CA VAL A 82 3.14 3.14 -5.56
C VAL A 82 3.11 3.05 -4.03
N ASP A 83 2.12 2.39 -3.44
CA ASP A 83 2.01 2.22 -1.98
C ASP A 83 3.21 1.47 -1.39
N PHE A 84 3.98 0.73 -2.22
CA PHE A 84 5.17 -0.01 -1.82
C PHE A 84 6.48 0.58 -2.36
N SER A 85 6.47 1.83 -2.83
CA SER A 85 7.65 2.51 -3.39
C SER A 85 8.86 2.54 -2.43
N TYR A 86 8.61 2.53 -1.13
CA TYR A 86 9.66 2.44 -0.10
C TYR A 86 10.41 1.10 -0.14
N GLU A 87 9.72 -0.02 -0.42
CA GLU A 87 10.36 -1.33 -0.59
C GLU A 87 11.20 -1.38 -1.86
N VAL A 88 10.72 -0.74 -2.94
CA VAL A 88 11.49 -0.57 -4.17
C VAL A 88 12.80 0.16 -3.89
N SER A 89 12.74 1.33 -3.22
CA SER A 89 13.93 2.12 -2.90
C SER A 89 14.95 1.35 -2.04
N ARG A 90 14.48 0.57 -1.04
CA ARG A 90 15.36 -0.26 -0.21
C ARG A 90 16.04 -1.37 -0.99
N SER A 91 15.30 -2.04 -1.85
CA SER A 91 15.81 -3.11 -2.70
C SER A 91 16.83 -2.59 -3.69
N LEU A 92 16.57 -1.44 -4.31
CA LEU A 92 17.49 -0.78 -5.23
C LEU A 92 18.80 -0.36 -4.55
N ALA A 93 18.76 0.07 -3.29
CA ALA A 93 19.96 0.41 -2.52
C ALA A 93 20.94 -0.77 -2.33
N ALA A 94 20.46 -2.00 -2.50
CA ALA A 94 21.28 -3.22 -2.42
C ALA A 94 21.82 -3.70 -3.77
N CYS A 95 21.53 -2.99 -4.86
CA CYS A 95 21.82 -3.41 -6.24
C CYS A 95 22.85 -2.48 -6.91
N GLU A 96 23.46 -2.99 -7.98
CA GLU A 96 24.28 -2.24 -8.94
C GLU A 96 23.57 -2.04 -10.27
N GLY A 97 22.48 -2.79 -10.54
CA GLY A 97 21.70 -2.67 -11.76
C GLY A 97 20.21 -2.83 -11.54
N ALA A 98 19.42 -2.38 -12.51
CA ALA A 98 17.98 -2.54 -12.55
C ALA A 98 17.52 -2.94 -13.95
N LEU A 99 16.66 -3.96 -14.05
CA LEU A 99 15.97 -4.31 -15.28
C LEU A 99 14.67 -3.53 -15.35
N LEU A 100 14.54 -2.62 -16.30
CA LEU A 100 13.33 -1.87 -16.56
C LEU A 100 12.44 -2.65 -17.52
N VAL A 101 11.50 -3.44 -17.01
CA VAL A 101 10.64 -4.29 -17.82
C VAL A 101 9.40 -3.53 -18.25
N VAL A 102 9.22 -3.41 -19.56
CA VAL A 102 8.08 -2.73 -20.19
C VAL A 102 7.35 -3.70 -21.08
N ASP A 103 6.03 -3.74 -20.99
CA ASP A 103 5.17 -4.53 -21.89
C ASP A 103 5.20 -3.93 -23.31
N ALA A 104 5.61 -4.75 -24.29
CA ALA A 104 5.72 -4.31 -25.68
C ALA A 104 4.36 -3.97 -26.34
N ALA A 105 3.24 -4.39 -25.75
CA ALA A 105 1.91 -4.05 -26.23
C ALA A 105 1.33 -2.81 -25.53
N GLN A 106 1.53 -2.67 -24.20
CA GLN A 106 0.99 -1.55 -23.42
C GLN A 106 1.88 -0.30 -23.50
N GLY A 107 3.20 -0.46 -23.45
CA GLY A 107 4.16 0.64 -23.46
C GLY A 107 4.52 1.15 -22.09
N VAL A 108 5.00 2.42 -22.02
CA VAL A 108 5.43 3.06 -20.79
C VAL A 108 4.23 3.47 -19.95
N GLU A 109 4.27 3.15 -18.65
CA GLU A 109 3.24 3.46 -17.66
C GLU A 109 3.81 4.36 -16.54
N ALA A 110 2.97 5.04 -15.75
CA ALA A 110 3.42 6.01 -14.75
C ALA A 110 4.39 5.41 -13.73
N GLN A 111 4.13 4.20 -13.25
CA GLN A 111 5.03 3.51 -12.30
C GLN A 111 6.36 3.11 -12.93
N THR A 112 6.40 2.86 -14.26
CA THR A 112 7.64 2.63 -15.00
C THR A 112 8.56 3.86 -14.87
N VAL A 113 7.99 5.05 -15.05
CA VAL A 113 8.71 6.33 -14.95
C VAL A 113 9.21 6.54 -13.51
N ALA A 114 8.33 6.40 -12.51
CA ALA A 114 8.66 6.61 -11.10
C ALA A 114 9.76 5.67 -10.62
N ASN A 115 9.65 4.37 -10.92
CA ASN A 115 10.65 3.37 -10.54
C ASN A 115 11.99 3.61 -11.24
N CYS A 116 11.98 4.06 -12.51
CA CYS A 116 13.19 4.40 -13.24
C CYS A 116 13.90 5.62 -12.61
N HIS A 117 13.16 6.66 -12.20
CA HIS A 117 13.73 7.79 -11.47
C HIS A 117 14.37 7.36 -10.16
N THR A 118 13.71 6.49 -9.38
CA THR A 118 14.27 5.95 -8.14
C THR A 118 15.55 5.16 -8.40
N ALA A 119 15.62 4.35 -9.47
CA ALA A 119 16.83 3.62 -9.85
C ALA A 119 17.98 4.59 -10.26
N ALA A 120 17.64 5.67 -10.96
CA ALA A 120 18.61 6.71 -11.35
C ALA A 120 19.15 7.49 -10.14
N GLU A 121 18.32 7.79 -9.13
CA GLU A 121 18.77 8.40 -7.87
C GLU A 121 19.81 7.53 -7.15
N HIS A 122 19.64 6.19 -7.20
CA HIS A 122 20.61 5.22 -6.68
C HIS A 122 21.82 5.00 -7.62
N ARG A 123 21.87 5.66 -8.79
CA ARG A 123 22.94 5.55 -9.79
C ARG A 123 23.17 4.13 -10.29
N LEU A 124 22.08 3.38 -10.47
CA LEU A 124 22.12 2.02 -10.99
C LEU A 124 22.28 2.01 -12.50
N GLU A 125 22.91 0.95 -13.02
CA GLU A 125 22.86 0.63 -14.45
C GLU A 125 21.46 0.15 -14.81
N ILE A 126 20.74 0.88 -15.68
CA ILE A 126 19.38 0.55 -16.08
C ILE A 126 19.42 -0.16 -17.43
N ILE A 127 18.86 -1.36 -17.47
CA ILE A 127 18.74 -2.16 -18.69
C ILE A 127 17.28 -2.22 -19.12
N PRO A 128 16.87 -1.53 -20.19
CA PRO A 128 15.52 -1.62 -20.72
C PRO A 128 15.26 -3.01 -21.31
N VAL A 129 14.09 -3.58 -21.00
CA VAL A 129 13.64 -4.89 -21.43
C VAL A 129 12.20 -4.78 -21.94
N LEU A 130 11.97 -5.11 -23.21
CA LEU A 130 10.66 -5.12 -23.84
C LEU A 130 10.09 -6.54 -23.73
N ASN A 131 9.14 -6.74 -22.84
CA ASN A 131 8.54 -8.04 -22.58
C ASN A 131 7.25 -8.26 -23.37
N LYS A 132 6.79 -9.50 -23.43
CA LYS A 132 5.56 -9.94 -24.10
C LYS A 132 5.57 -9.72 -25.62
N VAL A 133 6.74 -9.85 -26.25
CA VAL A 133 6.86 -9.72 -27.70
C VAL A 133 6.16 -10.83 -28.49
N ASP A 134 5.68 -11.86 -27.80
CA ASP A 134 4.84 -12.93 -28.34
C ASP A 134 3.38 -12.50 -28.60
N LEU A 135 2.94 -11.36 -28.06
CA LEU A 135 1.59 -10.87 -28.26
C LEU A 135 1.42 -10.26 -29.66
N PRO A 136 0.27 -10.50 -30.34
CA PRO A 136 0.00 -9.91 -31.66
C PRO A 136 -0.02 -8.38 -31.68
N ALA A 137 -0.31 -7.75 -30.53
CA ALA A 137 -0.34 -6.30 -30.37
C ALA A 137 1.02 -5.70 -29.96
N ALA A 138 2.07 -6.52 -29.83
CA ALA A 138 3.39 -6.04 -29.43
C ALA A 138 4.02 -5.17 -30.54
N ASP A 139 4.50 -4.00 -30.15
CA ASP A 139 5.21 -3.06 -31.02
C ASP A 139 6.49 -2.57 -30.31
N PRO A 140 7.58 -3.35 -30.38
CA PRO A 140 8.84 -3.00 -29.72
C PRO A 140 9.44 -1.66 -30.14
N GLU A 141 9.32 -1.28 -31.42
CA GLU A 141 9.90 -0.02 -31.91
C GLU A 141 9.15 1.20 -31.35
N ARG A 142 7.84 1.11 -31.28
CA ARG A 142 7.02 2.13 -30.61
C ARG A 142 7.43 2.30 -29.14
N VAL A 143 7.57 1.18 -28.41
CA VAL A 143 7.87 1.23 -26.97
C VAL A 143 9.30 1.71 -26.72
N ARG A 144 10.27 1.42 -27.60
CA ARG A 144 11.61 2.03 -27.54
C ARG A 144 11.51 3.55 -27.61
N ALA A 145 10.79 4.08 -28.61
CA ALA A 145 10.61 5.51 -28.77
C ALA A 145 9.90 6.15 -27.54
N GLU A 146 8.92 5.46 -26.93
CA GLU A 146 8.26 5.92 -25.71
C GLU A 146 9.23 5.97 -24.50
N ILE A 147 10.11 5.00 -24.36
CA ILE A 147 11.13 4.99 -23.29
C ILE A 147 12.07 6.19 -23.43
N GLU A 148 12.52 6.50 -24.64
CA GLU A 148 13.37 7.66 -24.93
C GLU A 148 12.64 8.98 -24.71
N ASP A 149 11.41 9.11 -25.23
CA ASP A 149 10.65 10.37 -25.19
C ASP A 149 10.12 10.70 -23.78
N ILE A 150 9.68 9.68 -23.01
CA ILE A 150 9.01 9.88 -21.71
C ILE A 150 9.99 9.76 -20.54
N ILE A 151 10.88 8.77 -20.58
CA ILE A 151 11.82 8.50 -19.46
C ILE A 151 13.16 9.20 -19.71
N GLY A 152 13.59 9.33 -20.97
CA GLY A 152 14.84 9.99 -21.33
C GLY A 152 16.09 9.09 -21.21
N ILE A 153 15.93 7.77 -21.28
CA ILE A 153 17.04 6.80 -21.30
C ILE A 153 17.20 6.20 -22.69
N ASP A 154 18.44 5.88 -23.07
CA ASP A 154 18.75 5.22 -24.32
C ASP A 154 18.16 3.79 -24.36
N SER A 155 17.31 3.53 -25.33
CA SER A 155 16.65 2.26 -25.54
C SER A 155 17.14 1.49 -26.77
N SER A 156 18.18 2.00 -27.46
CA SER A 156 18.72 1.39 -28.68
C SER A 156 19.15 -0.06 -28.50
N GLU A 157 19.71 -0.39 -27.34
CA GLU A 157 20.11 -1.74 -26.93
C GLU A 157 19.06 -2.47 -26.08
N ALA A 158 17.80 -2.01 -26.05
CA ALA A 158 16.74 -2.67 -25.31
C ALA A 158 16.49 -4.08 -25.85
N LEU A 159 16.43 -5.06 -24.95
CA LEU A 159 16.24 -6.46 -25.32
C LEU A 159 14.76 -6.81 -25.42
N ALA A 160 14.37 -7.37 -26.56
CA ALA A 160 13.01 -7.82 -26.81
C ALA A 160 12.87 -9.30 -26.40
N VAL A 161 12.07 -9.56 -25.34
CA VAL A 161 11.93 -10.89 -24.74
C VAL A 161 10.47 -11.32 -24.61
N SER A 162 10.24 -12.60 -24.46
CA SER A 162 8.98 -13.15 -23.96
C SER A 162 9.24 -14.00 -22.72
N ALA A 163 8.89 -13.50 -21.56
CA ALA A 163 8.95 -14.28 -20.32
C ALA A 163 8.05 -15.53 -20.39
N LYS A 164 6.90 -15.44 -21.07
CA LYS A 164 5.95 -16.54 -21.22
C LYS A 164 6.53 -17.70 -22.04
N THR A 165 7.15 -17.41 -23.17
CA THR A 165 7.70 -18.45 -24.08
C THR A 165 9.15 -18.80 -23.77
N GLY A 166 9.88 -17.95 -23.03
CA GLY A 166 11.32 -18.06 -22.77
C GLY A 166 12.20 -17.47 -23.88
N GLN A 167 11.61 -16.83 -24.89
CA GLN A 167 12.34 -16.23 -26.01
C GLN A 167 13.31 -15.16 -25.53
N ALA A 168 14.57 -15.21 -25.96
CA ALA A 168 15.66 -14.28 -25.67
C ALA A 168 15.97 -14.04 -24.16
N VAL A 169 15.41 -14.86 -23.25
CA VAL A 169 15.68 -14.69 -21.79
C VAL A 169 17.12 -15.07 -21.44
N ARG A 170 17.73 -16.04 -22.15
CA ARG A 170 19.16 -16.37 -21.97
C ARG A 170 20.05 -15.22 -22.42
N ASP A 171 19.71 -14.54 -23.52
CA ASP A 171 20.47 -13.38 -24.01
C ASP A 171 20.36 -12.22 -23.01
N LEU A 172 19.21 -12.05 -22.37
CA LEU A 172 19.02 -11.10 -21.29
C LEU A 172 19.93 -11.41 -20.08
N LEU A 173 20.05 -12.68 -19.67
CA LEU A 173 20.97 -13.07 -18.59
C LEU A 173 22.44 -12.78 -18.97
N ASN A 174 22.85 -13.00 -20.21
CA ASN A 174 24.18 -12.64 -20.70
C ASN A 174 24.39 -11.11 -20.71
N ALA A 175 23.36 -10.33 -21.09
CA ALA A 175 23.43 -8.87 -21.05
C ALA A 175 23.56 -8.35 -19.60
N ILE A 176 22.87 -8.96 -18.63
CA ILE A 176 23.02 -8.63 -17.20
C ILE A 176 24.46 -8.84 -16.76
N VAL A 177 25.04 -9.99 -17.06
CA VAL A 177 26.45 -10.30 -16.72
C VAL A 177 27.42 -9.26 -17.30
N LYS A 178 27.17 -8.81 -18.52
CA LYS A 178 28.03 -7.88 -19.27
C LYS A 178 27.87 -6.44 -18.83
N ARG A 179 26.62 -5.98 -18.59
CA ARG A 179 26.29 -4.56 -18.35
C ARG A 179 26.24 -4.19 -16.88
N VAL A 180 25.67 -5.04 -16.02
CA VAL A 180 25.60 -4.73 -14.58
C VAL A 180 27.01 -4.74 -14.00
N PRO A 181 27.44 -3.65 -13.33
CA PRO A 181 28.75 -3.60 -12.72
C PRO A 181 28.93 -4.66 -11.62
N LYS A 182 30.18 -5.08 -11.41
CA LYS A 182 30.49 -5.88 -10.22
C LYS A 182 30.31 -5.06 -8.94
N PRO A 183 29.98 -5.72 -7.83
CA PRO A 183 29.88 -5.04 -6.54
C PRO A 183 31.19 -4.32 -6.17
N ARG A 184 31.03 -3.16 -5.52
CA ARG A 184 32.13 -2.41 -4.93
C ARG A 184 32.25 -2.78 -3.47
N GLY A 185 33.48 -2.75 -2.91
CA GLY A 185 33.74 -2.97 -1.49
C GLY A 185 35.12 -3.53 -1.22
N ASN A 186 35.50 -3.60 0.06
CA ASN A 186 36.78 -4.08 0.53
C ASN A 186 36.61 -5.40 1.32
N PRO A 187 37.01 -6.57 0.75
CA PRO A 187 36.92 -7.85 1.44
C PRO A 187 37.74 -7.94 2.73
N GLU A 188 38.85 -7.22 2.79
CA GLU A 188 39.75 -7.16 3.95
C GLU A 188 39.37 -6.07 4.97
N GLY A 189 38.35 -5.28 4.64
CA GLY A 189 37.84 -4.21 5.49
C GLY A 189 37.08 -4.73 6.73
N PRO A 190 36.78 -3.83 7.68
CA PRO A 190 35.84 -4.14 8.75
C PRO A 190 34.49 -4.51 8.16
N LEU A 191 33.81 -5.49 8.78
CA LEU A 191 32.46 -5.86 8.35
C LEU A 191 31.54 -4.64 8.32
N LYS A 192 30.93 -4.40 7.18
CA LYS A 192 29.89 -3.39 6.98
C LYS A 192 28.79 -3.96 6.10
N ALA A 193 27.66 -4.31 6.70
CA ALA A 193 26.53 -4.89 6.00
C ALA A 193 25.26 -4.06 6.24
N LEU A 194 24.54 -3.77 5.16
CA LEU A 194 23.28 -3.04 5.20
C LEU A 194 22.13 -4.01 5.48
N ILE A 195 21.29 -3.69 6.45
CA ILE A 195 20.02 -4.39 6.71
C ILE A 195 18.99 -3.85 5.71
N ILE A 196 18.60 -4.68 4.73
CA ILE A 196 17.63 -4.31 3.69
C ILE A 196 16.22 -4.48 4.24
N ASP A 197 15.97 -5.63 4.87
CA ASP A 197 14.69 -6.01 5.46
C ASP A 197 14.89 -6.89 6.69
N SER A 198 13.87 -6.98 7.55
CA SER A 198 13.86 -7.87 8.70
C SER A 198 12.45 -8.39 8.94
N TRP A 199 12.33 -9.67 9.30
CA TRP A 199 11.05 -10.29 9.67
C TRP A 199 11.22 -11.22 10.86
N PHE A 200 10.11 -11.52 11.49
CA PHE A 200 10.09 -12.42 12.63
C PHE A 200 9.72 -13.85 12.19
N ASP A 201 10.58 -14.79 12.53
CA ASP A 201 10.32 -16.22 12.41
C ASP A 201 10.08 -16.81 13.81
N ASN A 202 9.02 -17.60 13.96
CA ASN A 202 8.62 -18.14 15.27
C ASN A 202 9.68 -19.06 15.91
N TYR A 203 10.60 -19.63 15.11
CA TYR A 203 11.64 -20.56 15.55
C TYR A 203 13.01 -19.91 15.67
N LEU A 204 13.30 -18.96 14.78
CA LEU A 204 14.63 -18.36 14.62
C LEU A 204 14.75 -16.98 15.27
N GLY A 205 13.63 -16.38 15.64
CA GLY A 205 13.57 -14.98 16.04
C GLY A 205 13.64 -14.05 14.82
N VAL A 206 14.35 -12.94 14.96
CA VAL A 206 14.51 -11.98 13.85
C VAL A 206 15.50 -12.50 12.82
N VAL A 207 15.04 -12.62 11.59
CA VAL A 207 15.84 -12.90 10.40
C VAL A 207 16.00 -11.61 9.64
N SER A 208 17.25 -11.20 9.35
CA SER A 208 17.51 -9.98 8.58
C SER A 208 18.06 -10.33 7.20
N LEU A 209 17.50 -9.72 6.16
CA LEU A 209 18.05 -9.71 4.81
C LEU A 209 19.14 -8.64 4.75
N VAL A 210 20.33 -9.02 4.36
CA VAL A 210 21.50 -8.13 4.38
C VAL A 210 22.23 -8.11 3.04
N ARG A 211 22.85 -6.97 2.73
CA ARG A 211 23.88 -6.83 1.72
C ARG A 211 25.21 -6.57 2.39
N VAL A 212 26.20 -7.43 2.18
CA VAL A 212 27.55 -7.22 2.67
C VAL A 212 28.31 -6.30 1.71
N PHE A 213 28.70 -5.11 2.18
CA PHE A 213 29.50 -4.15 1.40
C PHE A 213 30.99 -4.37 1.63
N ASP A 214 31.42 -4.47 2.89
CA ASP A 214 32.82 -4.69 3.24
C ASP A 214 32.96 -5.86 4.21
N GLY A 215 34.10 -6.53 4.16
CA GLY A 215 34.43 -7.65 5.05
C GLY A 215 33.64 -8.92 4.75
N VAL A 216 33.49 -9.74 5.76
CA VAL A 216 32.82 -11.05 5.70
C VAL A 216 31.94 -11.23 6.93
N MET A 217 30.76 -11.80 6.73
CA MET A 217 29.83 -12.21 7.78
C MET A 217 29.88 -13.72 7.93
N GLU A 218 30.13 -14.21 9.13
CA GLU A 218 30.46 -15.61 9.42
C GLU A 218 29.64 -16.14 10.59
N THR A 219 29.17 -17.39 10.51
CA THR A 219 28.49 -18.06 11.62
C THR A 219 29.42 -18.15 12.84
N GLY A 220 28.91 -17.84 14.04
CA GLY A 220 29.66 -17.78 15.30
C GLY A 220 30.37 -16.44 15.55
N ALA A 221 30.42 -15.55 14.57
CA ALA A 221 31.00 -14.22 14.77
C ALA A 221 30.07 -13.31 15.59
N LYS A 222 30.66 -12.43 16.40
CA LYS A 222 29.92 -11.38 17.11
C LYS A 222 29.81 -10.13 16.25
N VAL A 223 28.59 -9.69 16.05
CA VAL A 223 28.23 -8.47 15.32
C VAL A 223 27.54 -7.48 16.22
N ARG A 224 27.63 -6.21 15.87
CA ARG A 224 26.94 -5.10 16.52
C ARG A 224 26.02 -4.43 15.51
N VAL A 225 24.78 -4.13 15.93
CA VAL A 225 23.86 -3.24 15.23
C VAL A 225 24.24 -1.81 15.62
N MET A 226 24.62 -0.97 14.66
CA MET A 226 25.30 0.29 14.97
C MET A 226 24.39 1.33 15.65
N SER A 227 23.12 1.47 15.23
CA SER A 227 22.17 2.41 15.86
C SER A 227 21.76 1.99 17.26
N VAL A 228 21.57 0.69 17.46
CA VAL A 228 21.11 0.12 18.74
C VAL A 228 22.26 -0.06 19.71
N GLY A 229 23.50 -0.21 19.22
CA GLY A 229 24.71 -0.41 20.02
C GLY A 229 24.83 -1.78 20.68
N ARG A 230 23.87 -2.70 20.47
CA ARG A 230 23.87 -4.04 21.06
C ARG A 230 24.66 -5.03 20.20
N GLU A 231 25.29 -5.99 20.87
CA GLU A 231 26.06 -7.06 20.26
C GLU A 231 25.28 -8.36 20.26
N TYR A 232 25.38 -9.11 19.17
CA TYR A 232 24.71 -10.38 18.96
C TYR A 232 25.69 -11.36 18.34
N GLU A 233 25.44 -12.65 18.54
CA GLU A 233 26.18 -13.72 17.88
C GLU A 233 25.41 -14.19 16.65
N ILE A 234 26.08 -14.32 15.53
CA ILE A 234 25.51 -14.88 14.31
C ILE A 234 25.32 -16.38 14.50
N THR A 235 24.07 -16.82 14.56
CA THR A 235 23.75 -18.25 14.68
C THR A 235 23.72 -18.92 13.31
N GLU A 236 23.31 -18.18 12.27
CA GLU A 236 23.17 -18.71 10.92
C GLU A 236 23.27 -17.60 9.88
N VAL A 237 23.92 -17.90 8.76
CA VAL A 237 23.91 -17.09 7.53
C VAL A 237 23.56 -17.95 6.34
N GLY A 238 23.01 -17.35 5.29
CA GLY A 238 22.67 -18.08 4.07
C GLY A 238 22.08 -17.22 2.97
N VAL A 239 21.66 -17.89 1.91
CA VAL A 239 21.04 -17.28 0.73
C VAL A 239 19.72 -17.97 0.41
N PHE A 240 18.88 -17.32 -0.40
CA PHE A 240 17.66 -17.93 -0.94
C PHE A 240 17.91 -18.35 -2.40
N THR A 241 17.62 -19.64 -2.75
CA THR A 241 17.90 -20.23 -4.07
C THR A 241 16.71 -20.95 -4.71
N PRO A 242 15.48 -20.52 -4.82
CA PRO A 242 14.60 -19.70 -3.97
C PRO A 242 14.42 -20.27 -2.55
N LYS A 243 14.72 -21.56 -2.35
CA LYS A 243 14.68 -22.16 -1.00
C LYS A 243 15.82 -21.63 -0.14
N ARG A 244 15.57 -21.54 1.13
CA ARG A 244 16.60 -21.16 2.11
C ARG A 244 17.76 -22.15 2.06
N MET A 245 18.96 -21.65 1.83
CA MET A 245 20.20 -22.42 1.82
C MET A 245 21.19 -21.82 2.82
N VAL A 246 21.52 -22.57 3.85
CA VAL A 246 22.48 -22.16 4.88
C VAL A 246 23.90 -22.24 4.32
N CYS A 247 24.69 -21.21 4.60
CA CYS A 247 26.11 -21.11 4.23
C CYS A 247 26.96 -20.94 5.49
N LYS A 248 28.27 -21.04 5.35
CA LYS A 248 29.20 -20.70 6.44
C LYS A 248 29.49 -19.21 6.51
N THR A 249 29.51 -18.55 5.36
CA THR A 249 29.90 -17.14 5.22
C THR A 249 29.07 -16.43 4.16
N LEU A 250 28.85 -15.13 4.37
CA LEU A 250 28.45 -14.17 3.32
C LEU A 250 29.60 -13.21 3.12
N ARG A 251 30.06 -13.08 1.88
CA ARG A 251 31.23 -12.29 1.49
C ARG A 251 30.84 -10.90 0.95
N THR A 252 31.79 -10.03 0.87
CA THR A 252 31.65 -8.72 0.22
C THR A 252 31.01 -8.87 -1.16
N GLY A 253 29.93 -8.12 -1.37
CA GLY A 253 29.13 -8.14 -2.61
C GLY A 253 27.94 -9.07 -2.57
N GLU A 254 27.83 -9.97 -1.61
CA GLU A 254 26.73 -10.94 -1.55
C GLU A 254 25.51 -10.38 -0.81
N VAL A 255 24.33 -10.83 -1.23
CA VAL A 255 23.05 -10.60 -0.59
C VAL A 255 22.58 -11.92 0.02
N GLY A 256 22.15 -11.89 1.26
CA GLY A 256 21.69 -13.09 1.94
C GLY A 256 20.98 -12.78 3.26
N PHE A 257 20.60 -13.83 4.00
CA PHE A 257 19.99 -13.67 5.30
C PHE A 257 20.98 -13.95 6.43
N VAL A 258 20.71 -13.33 7.57
CA VAL A 258 21.42 -13.56 8.82
C VAL A 258 20.44 -13.75 9.97
N VAL A 259 20.75 -14.71 10.84
CA VAL A 259 20.02 -14.97 12.08
C VAL A 259 20.96 -14.68 13.24
N THR A 260 20.56 -13.81 14.14
CA THR A 260 21.39 -13.33 15.25
C THR A 260 20.75 -13.57 16.62
N GLY A 261 19.68 -14.37 16.68
CA GLY A 261 18.96 -14.65 17.94
C GLY A 261 18.27 -13.44 18.57
N ILE A 262 18.11 -12.35 17.83
CA ILE A 262 17.35 -11.16 18.26
C ILE A 262 15.88 -11.55 18.41
N LYS A 263 15.31 -11.28 19.58
CA LYS A 263 13.91 -11.57 19.88
C LYS A 263 12.97 -10.38 19.71
N GLU A 264 13.52 -9.19 19.66
CA GLU A 264 12.82 -7.92 19.49
C GLU A 264 13.19 -7.32 18.15
N ILE A 265 12.21 -6.90 17.37
CA ILE A 265 12.47 -6.35 16.02
C ILE A 265 13.19 -5.01 16.05
N ASP A 266 12.93 -4.20 17.04
CA ASP A 266 13.68 -2.95 17.23
C ASP A 266 15.19 -3.22 17.47
N GLY A 267 15.59 -4.49 17.62
CA GLY A 267 16.98 -4.92 17.72
C GLY A 267 17.76 -4.97 16.40
N ALA A 268 17.07 -5.04 15.24
CA ALA A 268 17.68 -5.01 13.91
C ALA A 268 16.82 -4.18 12.94
N PRO A 269 16.76 -2.86 13.13
CA PRO A 269 15.97 -2.00 12.26
C PRO A 269 16.53 -2.02 10.82
N PHE A 270 15.65 -2.01 9.86
CA PHE A 270 16.03 -1.92 8.44
C PHE A 270 16.70 -0.57 8.16
N GLY A 271 17.62 -0.56 7.22
CA GLY A 271 18.49 0.59 6.91
C GLY A 271 19.68 0.75 7.86
N ASP A 272 19.73 -0.02 8.94
CA ASP A 272 20.85 0.00 9.87
C ASP A 272 22.03 -0.85 9.35
N THR A 273 23.11 -0.80 10.09
CA THR A 273 24.39 -1.41 9.74
C THR A 273 24.76 -2.50 10.74
N PHE A 274 24.95 -3.71 10.24
CA PHE A 274 25.71 -4.71 10.98
C PHE A 274 27.22 -4.47 10.80
N THR A 275 27.94 -4.45 11.90
CA THR A 275 29.41 -4.38 11.91
C THR A 275 30.02 -5.42 12.85
N GLY A 276 31.31 -5.71 12.67
CA GLY A 276 32.01 -6.65 13.56
C GLY A 276 32.19 -6.06 14.97
N ALA A 277 31.87 -6.82 16.03
CA ALA A 277 31.99 -6.32 17.40
C ALA A 277 33.46 -6.01 17.79
N ARG A 278 34.43 -6.79 17.27
CA ARG A 278 35.87 -6.60 17.57
C ARG A 278 36.52 -5.49 16.73
N ARG A 279 36.13 -5.35 15.48
CA ARG A 279 36.64 -4.39 14.52
C ARG A 279 35.49 -3.69 13.81
N PRO A 280 34.86 -2.70 14.47
CA PRO A 280 33.70 -2.01 13.90
C PRO A 280 34.08 -1.13 12.72
N ALA A 281 33.14 -0.95 11.80
CA ALA A 281 33.24 0.06 10.75
C ALA A 281 33.20 1.46 11.39
N ALA A 282 33.85 2.42 10.74
CA ALA A 282 33.96 3.78 11.28
C ALA A 282 32.62 4.52 11.29
N GLU A 283 31.78 4.28 10.28
CA GLU A 283 30.52 4.99 10.08
C GLU A 283 29.40 4.01 9.65
N PRO A 284 28.17 4.16 10.17
CA PRO A 284 27.03 3.42 9.67
C PRO A 284 26.66 3.86 8.25
N PHE A 285 25.77 3.12 7.61
CA PHE A 285 25.03 3.63 6.46
C PHE A 285 24.09 4.76 6.90
N ALA A 286 23.76 5.67 5.98
CA ALA A 286 22.82 6.78 6.26
C ALA A 286 21.42 6.31 6.67
N GLY A 287 21.13 5.03 6.48
CA GLY A 287 19.83 4.46 6.73
C GLY A 287 18.80 4.80 5.65
N PHE A 288 17.59 4.31 5.82
CA PHE A 288 16.47 4.66 4.96
C PHE A 288 15.63 5.78 5.60
N LYS A 289 15.04 6.62 4.76
CA LYS A 289 14.10 7.64 5.24
C LYS A 289 12.91 6.94 5.92
N GLU A 290 12.52 7.45 7.07
CA GLU A 290 11.32 6.97 7.75
C GLU A 290 10.09 7.29 6.90
N VAL A 291 9.31 6.27 6.58
CA VAL A 291 8.08 6.42 5.81
C VAL A 291 6.95 6.73 6.77
N LYS A 292 6.26 7.84 6.52
CA LYS A 292 5.12 8.27 7.32
C LYS A 292 3.82 7.82 6.67
N PRO A 293 2.88 7.27 7.44
CA PRO A 293 1.55 6.96 6.93
C PRO A 293 0.85 8.19 6.39
N ASN A 294 0.10 8.01 5.32
CA ASN A 294 -0.68 9.06 4.67
C ASN A 294 -2.19 8.84 4.84
N VAL A 295 -2.60 7.59 5.03
CA VAL A 295 -4.00 7.16 5.16
C VAL A 295 -4.19 6.50 6.52
N PHE A 296 -5.27 6.83 7.20
CA PHE A 296 -5.59 6.31 8.52
C PHE A 296 -6.99 5.73 8.55
N ALA A 297 -7.16 4.56 9.16
CA ALA A 297 -8.46 3.96 9.43
C ALA A 297 -8.50 3.37 10.84
N GLY A 298 -9.66 3.37 11.44
CA GLY A 298 -9.92 2.62 12.67
C GLY A 298 -10.24 1.17 12.32
N LEU A 299 -9.57 0.24 12.99
CA LEU A 299 -9.84 -1.19 12.91
C LEU A 299 -10.36 -1.67 14.27
N TYR A 300 -11.50 -2.35 14.26
CA TYR A 300 -12.19 -2.79 15.48
C TYR A 300 -12.56 -4.26 15.35
N PRO A 301 -12.30 -5.10 16.36
CA PRO A 301 -12.77 -6.48 16.33
C PRO A 301 -14.30 -6.52 16.46
N THR A 302 -14.94 -7.44 15.76
CA THR A 302 -16.40 -7.64 15.85
C THR A 302 -16.81 -8.20 17.22
N ASP A 303 -15.94 -9.00 17.85
CA ASP A 303 -16.09 -9.46 19.23
C ASP A 303 -15.05 -8.76 20.12
N SER A 304 -15.51 -8.13 21.19
CA SER A 304 -14.63 -7.44 22.15
C SER A 304 -13.63 -8.37 22.85
N ASN A 305 -13.91 -9.68 22.91
CA ASN A 305 -12.99 -10.67 23.46
C ASN A 305 -11.74 -10.87 22.60
N ASP A 306 -11.80 -10.54 21.32
CA ASP A 306 -10.68 -10.67 20.38
C ASP A 306 -9.67 -9.52 20.48
N TYR A 307 -9.91 -8.48 21.32
CA TYR A 307 -9.06 -7.29 21.40
C TYR A 307 -7.59 -7.61 21.71
N GLU A 308 -7.31 -8.48 22.68
CA GLU A 308 -5.94 -8.84 23.04
C GLU A 308 -5.26 -9.65 21.92
N GLY A 309 -5.98 -10.59 21.30
CA GLY A 309 -5.50 -11.33 20.13
C GLY A 309 -5.21 -10.40 18.95
N PHE A 310 -6.05 -9.40 18.75
CA PHE A 310 -5.86 -8.39 17.73
C PHE A 310 -4.62 -7.52 18.00
N ARG A 311 -4.39 -7.10 19.24
CA ARG A 311 -3.18 -6.36 19.63
C ARG A 311 -1.90 -7.16 19.31
N GLU A 312 -1.90 -8.46 19.65
CA GLU A 312 -0.76 -9.34 19.34
C GLU A 312 -0.56 -9.53 17.83
N ALA A 313 -1.66 -9.69 17.08
CA ALA A 313 -1.61 -9.80 15.63
C ALA A 313 -1.02 -8.55 14.97
N LEU A 314 -1.47 -7.35 15.37
CA LEU A 314 -0.89 -6.08 14.91
C LEU A 314 0.59 -5.96 15.26
N ALA A 315 0.99 -6.33 16.47
CA ALA A 315 2.39 -6.34 16.88
C ALA A 315 3.23 -7.26 15.98
N LYS A 316 2.79 -8.49 15.72
CA LYS A 316 3.46 -9.42 14.80
C LYS A 316 3.48 -8.92 13.37
N LEU A 317 2.37 -8.37 12.87
CA LEU A 317 2.30 -7.86 11.50
C LEU A 317 3.24 -6.66 11.29
N ARG A 318 3.28 -5.71 12.23
CA ARG A 318 4.22 -4.57 12.21
C ARG A 318 5.67 -5.01 12.12
N LEU A 319 6.01 -6.18 12.64
CA LEU A 319 7.33 -6.76 12.54
C LEU A 319 7.72 -7.09 11.09
N ASN A 320 6.76 -7.46 10.28
CA ASN A 320 6.96 -7.80 8.87
C ASN A 320 6.62 -6.63 7.94
N ASP A 321 5.97 -5.59 8.46
CA ASP A 321 5.53 -4.41 7.72
C ASP A 321 5.85 -3.14 8.52
N SER A 322 7.01 -2.61 8.27
CA SER A 322 7.54 -1.44 8.99
C SER A 322 6.80 -0.13 8.70
N ALA A 323 5.98 -0.10 7.67
CA ALA A 323 5.17 1.07 7.32
C ALA A 323 3.88 1.14 8.14
N LEU A 324 3.43 0.00 8.69
CA LEU A 324 2.25 -0.05 9.54
C LEU A 324 2.49 0.66 10.88
N ARG A 325 1.68 1.66 11.17
CA ARG A 325 1.61 2.33 12.47
C ARG A 325 0.25 2.04 13.08
N TYR A 326 0.20 1.87 14.39
CA TYR A 326 -1.07 1.70 15.08
C TYR A 326 -1.00 2.25 16.51
N GLU A 327 -2.12 2.78 16.97
CA GLU A 327 -2.32 3.29 18.31
C GLU A 327 -3.68 2.80 18.84
N PRO A 328 -3.80 2.52 20.15
CA PRO A 328 -5.09 2.18 20.76
C PRO A 328 -6.11 3.30 20.52
N GLU A 329 -7.30 2.93 20.11
CA GLU A 329 -8.42 3.85 19.90
C GLU A 329 -9.70 3.30 20.53
N THR A 330 -10.54 4.20 21.02
CA THR A 330 -11.85 3.85 21.55
C THR A 330 -12.91 4.63 20.78
N SER A 331 -13.88 3.92 20.22
CA SER A 331 -15.07 4.48 19.60
C SER A 331 -16.28 4.26 20.50
N GLN A 332 -17.13 5.25 20.62
CA GLN A 332 -18.39 5.11 21.35
C GLN A 332 -19.34 4.09 20.69
N ALA A 333 -19.25 3.96 19.36
CA ALA A 333 -20.08 3.07 18.59
C ALA A 333 -19.51 1.65 18.46
N LEU A 334 -18.18 1.49 18.38
CA LEU A 334 -17.50 0.23 18.04
C LEU A 334 -16.68 -0.37 19.20
N GLY A 335 -16.52 0.37 20.31
CA GLY A 335 -15.75 -0.09 21.45
C GLY A 335 -14.24 0.11 21.29
N PHE A 336 -13.45 -0.85 21.79
CA PHE A 336 -12.00 -0.79 21.76
C PHE A 336 -11.44 -1.32 20.43
N GLY A 337 -10.49 -0.61 19.85
CA GLY A 337 -9.83 -0.96 18.61
C GLY A 337 -8.49 -0.25 18.49
N PHE A 338 -8.03 -0.12 17.25
CA PHE A 338 -6.77 0.58 16.95
C PHE A 338 -6.97 1.53 15.77
N ARG A 339 -6.39 2.72 15.89
CA ARG A 339 -6.17 3.64 14.78
C ARG A 339 -4.91 3.21 14.06
N CYS A 340 -5.07 2.76 12.83
CA CYS A 340 -3.97 2.26 12.00
C CYS A 340 -3.64 3.26 10.90
N GLY A 341 -2.34 3.45 10.67
CA GLY A 341 -1.80 4.30 9.61
C GLY A 341 -1.18 3.45 8.51
N PHE A 342 -1.49 3.80 7.26
CA PHE A 342 -1.14 3.08 6.04
C PHE A 342 -0.52 4.03 5.03
N LEU A 343 0.23 3.49 4.06
CA LEU A 343 0.82 4.27 2.97
C LEU A 343 -0.25 4.73 1.97
N GLY A 344 -1.17 3.84 1.64
CA GLY A 344 -2.27 4.07 0.74
C GLY A 344 -3.41 3.09 0.96
N LEU A 345 -4.40 3.08 0.05
CA LEU A 345 -5.56 2.20 0.15
C LEU A 345 -5.23 0.73 -0.05
N LEU A 346 -4.41 0.42 -1.05
CA LEU A 346 -4.02 -0.97 -1.31
C LEU A 346 -3.27 -1.55 -0.11
N HIS A 347 -2.39 -0.76 0.50
CA HIS A 347 -1.69 -1.17 1.73
C HIS A 347 -2.70 -1.45 2.87
N MET A 348 -3.71 -0.60 3.05
CA MET A 348 -4.77 -0.80 4.05
C MET A 348 -5.55 -2.10 3.80
N GLU A 349 -5.96 -2.34 2.56
CA GLU A 349 -6.70 -3.56 2.20
C GLU A 349 -5.87 -4.82 2.45
N ILE A 350 -4.59 -4.80 2.08
CA ILE A 350 -3.68 -5.92 2.29
C ILE A 350 -3.47 -6.21 3.77
N VAL A 351 -3.25 -5.17 4.59
CA VAL A 351 -3.11 -5.33 6.05
C VAL A 351 -4.39 -5.91 6.66
N GLN A 352 -5.56 -5.40 6.27
CA GLN A 352 -6.83 -5.94 6.73
C GLN A 352 -6.99 -7.42 6.35
N GLU A 353 -6.77 -7.75 5.08
CA GLU A 353 -6.92 -9.11 4.57
C GLU A 353 -5.93 -10.08 5.23
N ARG A 354 -4.70 -9.65 5.51
CA ARG A 354 -3.73 -10.43 6.27
C ARG A 354 -4.19 -10.68 7.71
N LEU A 355 -4.72 -9.67 8.39
CA LEU A 355 -5.27 -9.82 9.74
C LEU A 355 -6.44 -10.82 9.77
N GLU A 356 -7.31 -10.78 8.76
CA GLU A 356 -8.44 -11.69 8.64
C GLU A 356 -8.01 -13.13 8.31
N ARG A 357 -7.07 -13.32 7.35
CA ARG A 357 -6.65 -14.66 6.89
C ARG A 357 -5.61 -15.32 7.78
N GLU A 358 -4.53 -14.60 8.12
CA GLU A 358 -3.41 -15.16 8.87
C GLU A 358 -3.74 -15.32 10.37
N TYR A 359 -4.49 -14.36 10.93
CA TYR A 359 -4.83 -14.32 12.36
C TYR A 359 -6.30 -14.67 12.66
N LYS A 360 -7.12 -14.90 11.64
CA LYS A 360 -8.55 -15.29 11.75
C LYS A 360 -9.39 -14.29 12.54
N LEU A 361 -9.08 -13.02 12.41
CA LEU A 361 -9.80 -11.93 13.06
C LEU A 361 -10.95 -11.46 12.17
N ALA A 362 -12.12 -11.23 12.77
CA ALA A 362 -13.23 -10.56 12.10
C ALA A 362 -13.20 -9.07 12.49
N LEU A 363 -12.95 -8.19 11.52
CA LEU A 363 -12.69 -6.78 11.77
C LEU A 363 -13.72 -5.87 11.11
N ILE A 364 -14.06 -4.78 11.82
CA ILE A 364 -14.81 -3.65 11.26
C ILE A 364 -13.79 -2.56 10.94
N THR A 365 -13.76 -2.11 9.69
CA THR A 365 -12.89 -1.03 9.22
C THR A 365 -13.70 0.25 9.02
N THR A 366 -13.25 1.36 9.61
CA THR A 366 -13.85 2.68 9.34
C THR A 366 -13.36 3.23 8.01
N ALA A 367 -14.07 4.23 7.49
CA ALA A 367 -13.62 4.92 6.28
C ALA A 367 -12.20 5.50 6.45
N PRO A 368 -11.33 5.34 5.45
CA PRO A 368 -10.00 5.91 5.48
C PRO A 368 -10.05 7.44 5.47
N THR A 369 -9.16 8.03 6.24
CA THR A 369 -8.98 9.47 6.37
C THR A 369 -7.52 9.84 6.12
N VAL A 370 -7.29 11.09 5.74
CA VAL A 370 -5.94 11.66 5.60
C VAL A 370 -5.57 12.47 6.85
N VAL A 371 -4.29 12.80 6.99
CA VAL A 371 -3.82 13.70 8.05
C VAL A 371 -4.14 15.13 7.71
N TYR A 372 -4.75 15.87 8.63
CA TYR A 372 -4.97 17.31 8.52
C TYR A 372 -4.07 18.04 9.51
N GLU A 373 -3.58 19.22 9.14
CA GLU A 373 -2.94 20.15 10.08
C GLU A 373 -3.94 21.23 10.45
N VAL A 374 -4.17 21.40 11.74
CA VAL A 374 -5.11 22.39 12.31
C VAL A 374 -4.32 23.37 13.15
N ALA A 375 -4.25 24.62 12.69
CA ALA A 375 -3.74 25.70 13.51
C ALA A 375 -4.86 26.18 14.43
N THR A 376 -4.59 26.15 15.72
CA THR A 376 -5.54 26.66 16.74
C THR A 376 -5.42 28.16 16.92
N THR A 377 -6.44 28.78 17.49
CA THR A 377 -6.42 30.20 17.86
C THR A 377 -5.35 30.54 18.93
N SER A 378 -4.85 29.53 19.66
CA SER A 378 -3.71 29.66 20.57
C SER A 378 -2.34 29.64 19.90
N GLY A 379 -2.27 29.36 18.58
CA GLY A 379 -1.04 29.27 17.79
C GLY A 379 -0.40 27.88 17.76
N GLU A 380 -1.01 26.87 18.35
CA GLU A 380 -0.56 25.48 18.28
C GLU A 380 -0.99 24.84 16.96
N VAL A 381 -0.13 23.99 16.35
CA VAL A 381 -0.45 23.21 15.16
C VAL A 381 -0.66 21.75 15.55
N LEU A 382 -1.88 21.29 15.44
CA LEU A 382 -2.30 19.93 15.74
C LEU A 382 -2.34 19.10 14.44
N ARG A 383 -1.90 17.85 14.53
CA ARG A 383 -2.11 16.86 13.46
C ARG A 383 -3.31 16.00 13.79
N ILE A 384 -4.32 16.06 12.94
CA ILE A 384 -5.61 15.38 13.14
C ILE A 384 -5.72 14.25 12.12
N GLU A 385 -5.66 13.03 12.59
CA GLU A 385 -5.80 11.80 11.82
C GLU A 385 -7.22 11.22 11.92
N ASN A 386 -7.90 11.51 13.04
CA ASN A 386 -9.28 11.10 13.30
C ASN A 386 -10.21 12.33 13.30
N PRO A 387 -11.22 12.38 12.39
CA PRO A 387 -12.19 13.48 12.34
C PRO A 387 -12.92 13.71 13.66
N ALA A 388 -13.12 12.67 14.49
CA ALA A 388 -13.76 12.80 15.79
C ALA A 388 -12.96 13.68 16.77
N LYS A 389 -11.62 13.72 16.61
CA LYS A 389 -10.69 14.51 17.44
C LYS A 389 -10.51 15.98 16.97
N LEU A 390 -11.25 16.41 15.92
CA LEU A 390 -11.17 17.79 15.47
C LEU A 390 -11.64 18.75 16.59
N PRO A 391 -10.85 19.78 16.93
CA PRO A 391 -11.26 20.78 17.93
C PRO A 391 -12.57 21.48 17.57
N PRO A 392 -13.25 22.09 18.55
CA PRO A 392 -14.41 22.95 18.29
C PRO A 392 -14.06 24.10 17.32
N GLN A 393 -15.02 24.48 16.48
CA GLN A 393 -14.77 25.46 15.42
C GLN A 393 -14.28 26.84 15.91
N ASN A 394 -14.64 27.24 17.13
CA ASN A 394 -14.17 28.47 17.77
C ASN A 394 -12.69 28.44 18.21
N GLU A 395 -12.09 27.26 18.28
CA GLU A 395 -10.67 27.06 18.61
C GLU A 395 -9.79 26.90 17.37
N ILE A 396 -10.39 26.81 16.21
CA ILE A 396 -9.69 26.59 14.92
C ILE A 396 -9.45 27.95 14.26
N ALA A 397 -8.20 28.27 13.97
CA ALA A 397 -7.81 29.42 13.15
C ALA A 397 -7.81 29.03 11.66
N GLU A 398 -7.21 27.90 11.31
CA GLU A 398 -7.20 27.37 9.94
C GLU A 398 -7.05 25.85 9.92
N ILE A 399 -7.55 25.22 8.84
CA ILE A 399 -7.34 23.80 8.56
C ILE A 399 -6.56 23.70 7.26
N ARG A 400 -5.50 22.87 7.27
CA ARG A 400 -4.68 22.57 6.10
C ARG A 400 -4.87 21.11 5.72
N GLU A 401 -5.14 20.85 4.43
CA GLU A 401 -5.22 19.50 3.87
C GLU A 401 -3.93 19.12 3.14
N PRO A 402 -3.58 17.83 3.10
CA PRO A 402 -2.44 17.35 2.33
C PRO A 402 -2.75 17.40 0.85
N ILE A 403 -1.87 18.06 0.10
CA ILE A 403 -1.89 18.12 -1.36
C ILE A 403 -0.83 17.15 -1.89
N ILE A 404 -1.23 16.35 -2.86
CA ILE A 404 -0.36 15.43 -3.58
C ILE A 404 -0.17 15.92 -5.01
N GLN A 405 0.98 15.64 -5.59
CA GLN A 405 1.17 15.66 -7.01
C GLN A 405 0.76 14.31 -7.57
N VAL A 406 -0.12 14.30 -8.55
CA VAL A 406 -0.55 13.10 -9.27
C VAL A 406 -0.06 13.21 -10.69
N ASP A 407 0.75 12.26 -11.14
CA ASP A 407 1.28 12.15 -12.48
C ASP A 407 0.53 11.06 -13.23
N ILE A 408 -0.17 11.43 -14.30
CA ILE A 408 -1.05 10.53 -15.06
C ILE A 408 -0.52 10.41 -16.48
N LEU A 409 -0.34 9.17 -16.93
CA LEU A 409 -0.10 8.86 -18.35
C LEU A 409 -1.39 8.32 -18.96
N VAL A 410 -1.80 8.90 -20.10
CA VAL A 410 -3.07 8.58 -20.75
C VAL A 410 -2.98 8.79 -22.26
N PRO A 411 -3.63 7.92 -23.08
CA PRO A 411 -3.78 8.18 -24.51
C PRO A 411 -4.52 9.49 -24.79
N GLN A 412 -4.11 10.21 -25.81
CA GLN A 412 -4.68 11.54 -26.16
C GLN A 412 -6.21 11.52 -26.28
N ALA A 413 -6.80 10.43 -26.76
CA ALA A 413 -8.25 10.28 -26.91
C ALA A 413 -9.03 10.38 -25.57
N HIS A 414 -8.40 10.08 -24.45
CA HIS A 414 -9.02 10.09 -23.11
C HIS A 414 -8.63 11.30 -22.26
N LEU A 415 -7.73 12.17 -22.75
CA LEU A 415 -7.21 13.32 -22.00
C LEU A 415 -8.32 14.23 -21.45
N GLY A 416 -9.34 14.54 -22.26
CA GLY A 416 -10.46 15.39 -21.83
C GLY A 416 -11.22 14.84 -20.62
N ASN A 417 -11.43 13.51 -20.58
CA ASN A 417 -12.08 12.85 -19.45
C ASN A 417 -11.24 12.95 -18.18
N VAL A 418 -9.93 12.78 -18.30
CA VAL A 418 -8.98 12.89 -17.19
C VAL A 418 -8.94 14.32 -16.64
N ILE A 419 -8.87 15.32 -17.50
CA ILE A 419 -8.90 16.73 -17.10
C ILE A 419 -10.19 17.02 -16.32
N THR A 420 -11.34 16.60 -16.84
CA THR A 420 -12.63 16.78 -16.16
C THR A 420 -12.63 16.11 -14.78
N LEU A 421 -12.17 14.86 -14.69
CA LEU A 421 -12.08 14.15 -13.41
C LEU A 421 -11.20 14.90 -12.40
N CYS A 422 -10.03 15.37 -12.80
CA CYS A 422 -9.11 16.09 -11.92
C CYS A 422 -9.69 17.43 -11.45
N VAL A 423 -10.36 18.18 -12.33
CA VAL A 423 -11.01 19.45 -11.99
C VAL A 423 -12.18 19.22 -11.01
N ASP A 424 -13.02 18.22 -11.24
CA ASP A 424 -14.13 17.85 -10.34
C ASP A 424 -13.62 17.47 -8.93
N ARG A 425 -12.37 17.00 -8.85
CA ARG A 425 -11.67 16.64 -7.60
C ARG A 425 -10.79 17.79 -7.07
N ARG A 426 -11.10 19.03 -7.41
CA ARG A 426 -10.39 20.24 -6.94
C ARG A 426 -8.92 20.28 -7.35
N GLY A 427 -8.55 19.57 -8.40
CA GLY A 427 -7.18 19.51 -8.90
C GLY A 427 -6.77 20.75 -9.67
N SER A 428 -5.51 21.16 -9.50
CA SER A 428 -4.87 22.22 -10.28
C SER A 428 -3.80 21.59 -11.18
N GLN A 429 -3.91 21.80 -12.48
CA GLN A 429 -2.93 21.29 -13.44
C GLN A 429 -1.57 21.98 -13.23
N THR A 430 -0.52 21.18 -13.11
CA THR A 430 0.85 21.67 -12.91
C THR A 430 1.72 21.51 -14.14
N LYS A 431 1.59 20.37 -14.85
CA LYS A 431 2.35 20.08 -16.06
C LYS A 431 1.47 19.37 -17.09
N LEU A 432 1.80 19.57 -18.37
CA LEU A 432 1.20 18.85 -19.49
C LEU A 432 2.27 18.65 -20.55
N HIS A 433 2.53 17.40 -20.89
CA HIS A 433 3.50 17.04 -21.91
C HIS A 433 2.85 16.09 -22.91
N TYR A 434 2.91 16.46 -24.18
CA TYR A 434 2.42 15.63 -25.29
C TYR A 434 3.56 14.79 -25.82
N GLY A 435 3.51 13.47 -25.57
CA GLY A 435 4.32 12.51 -26.30
C GLY A 435 3.67 12.09 -27.61
N ARG A 436 4.28 11.16 -28.33
CA ARG A 436 3.79 10.74 -29.68
C ARG A 436 2.41 10.09 -29.62
N GLN A 437 2.11 9.28 -28.62
CA GLN A 437 0.85 8.55 -28.47
C GLN A 437 0.19 8.74 -27.11
N GLN A 438 0.98 9.02 -26.10
CA GLN A 438 0.52 9.25 -24.74
C GLN A 438 0.75 10.70 -24.33
N VAL A 439 -0.07 11.16 -23.42
CA VAL A 439 0.06 12.46 -22.78
C VAL A 439 0.36 12.27 -21.32
N ALA A 440 1.43 12.88 -20.84
CA ALA A 440 1.74 12.97 -19.42
C ALA A 440 1.12 14.25 -18.86
N VAL A 441 0.23 14.12 -17.90
CA VAL A 441 -0.42 15.24 -17.23
C VAL A 441 -0.24 15.16 -15.74
N SER A 442 0.20 16.25 -15.12
CA SER A 442 0.40 16.35 -13.68
C SER A 442 -0.59 17.31 -13.06
N TYR A 443 -1.16 16.91 -11.93
CA TYR A 443 -2.09 17.70 -11.14
C TYR A 443 -1.66 17.77 -9.67
N ALA A 444 -1.84 18.92 -9.05
CA ALA A 444 -1.87 19.05 -7.60
C ALA A 444 -3.29 18.80 -7.12
N LEU A 445 -3.51 17.73 -6.36
CA LEU A 445 -4.82 17.26 -5.90
C LEU A 445 -4.85 17.16 -4.37
N PRO A 446 -5.97 17.50 -3.71
CA PRO A 446 -6.15 17.14 -2.31
C PRO A 446 -6.17 15.61 -2.14
N MET A 447 -5.36 15.09 -1.24
CA MET A 447 -5.24 13.65 -1.04
C MET A 447 -6.56 13.00 -0.63
N SER A 448 -7.40 13.71 0.13
CA SER A 448 -8.75 13.25 0.52
C SER A 448 -9.68 12.98 -0.68
N GLU A 449 -9.47 13.64 -1.81
CA GLU A 449 -10.25 13.42 -3.03
C GLU A 449 -9.74 12.22 -3.85
N MET A 450 -8.48 11.83 -3.64
CA MET A 450 -7.89 10.66 -4.29
C MET A 450 -8.25 9.36 -3.57
N VAL A 451 -8.17 9.35 -2.23
CA VAL A 451 -8.26 8.15 -1.40
C VAL A 451 -9.60 7.38 -1.56
N LEU A 452 -10.68 8.01 -1.98
CA LEU A 452 -11.99 7.36 -2.01
C LEU A 452 -12.22 6.48 -3.26
N ASP A 453 -12.26 7.09 -4.45
CA ASP A 453 -12.68 6.40 -5.68
C ASP A 453 -11.98 6.93 -6.95
N PHE A 454 -10.95 7.76 -6.80
CA PHE A 454 -10.30 8.43 -7.93
C PHE A 454 -9.68 7.42 -8.91
N PHE A 455 -8.96 6.42 -8.41
CA PHE A 455 -8.31 5.40 -9.22
C PHE A 455 -9.33 4.58 -10.03
N ASP A 456 -10.39 4.12 -9.38
CA ASP A 456 -11.46 3.35 -10.04
C ASP A 456 -12.13 4.16 -11.15
N ARG A 457 -12.38 5.46 -10.90
CA ARG A 457 -12.96 6.36 -11.91
C ARG A 457 -12.00 6.63 -13.04
N LEU A 458 -10.72 6.86 -12.74
CA LEU A 458 -9.68 7.06 -13.74
C LEU A 458 -9.63 5.87 -14.71
N LYS A 459 -9.55 4.65 -14.16
CA LYS A 459 -9.56 3.42 -14.96
C LYS A 459 -10.84 3.25 -15.76
N SER A 460 -12.00 3.50 -15.16
CA SER A 460 -13.29 3.39 -15.84
C SER A 460 -13.43 4.38 -16.98
N LEU A 461 -13.12 5.66 -16.78
CA LEU A 461 -13.24 6.72 -17.79
C LEU A 461 -12.26 6.56 -18.95
N THR A 462 -11.14 5.90 -18.70
CA THR A 462 -10.10 5.66 -19.71
C THR A 462 -10.08 4.22 -20.24
N ARG A 463 -11.08 3.41 -19.90
CA ARG A 463 -11.19 1.99 -20.27
C ARG A 463 -9.96 1.17 -19.87
N GLY A 464 -9.34 1.51 -18.74
CA GLY A 464 -8.14 0.87 -18.23
C GLY A 464 -6.82 1.40 -18.79
N TYR A 465 -6.83 2.33 -19.75
CA TYR A 465 -5.61 2.78 -20.41
C TYR A 465 -4.80 3.82 -19.62
N ALA A 466 -5.37 4.52 -18.66
CA ALA A 466 -4.60 5.48 -17.86
C ALA A 466 -3.88 4.78 -16.73
N SER A 467 -2.63 5.17 -16.51
CA SER A 467 -1.87 4.88 -15.31
C SER A 467 -1.60 6.15 -14.51
N MET A 468 -1.39 6.01 -13.22
CA MET A 468 -1.05 7.13 -12.35
C MET A 468 -0.02 6.73 -11.30
N ASP A 469 0.75 7.73 -10.91
CA ASP A 469 1.60 7.72 -9.73
C ASP A 469 1.35 8.97 -8.91
N TYR A 470 1.68 8.98 -7.62
CA TYR A 470 1.49 10.15 -6.80
C TYR A 470 2.56 10.31 -5.72
N SER A 471 2.80 11.55 -5.34
CA SER A 471 3.74 11.90 -4.26
C SER A 471 3.18 13.03 -3.41
N PHE A 472 3.54 13.05 -2.12
CA PHE A 472 3.17 14.17 -1.24
C PHE A 472 3.88 15.45 -1.68
N LEU A 473 3.12 16.55 -1.79
CA LEU A 473 3.65 17.85 -2.22
C LEU A 473 3.77 18.82 -1.03
N ARG A 474 2.66 19.14 -0.35
CA ARG A 474 2.59 20.10 0.76
C ARG A 474 1.27 20.02 1.51
N PHE A 475 1.21 20.66 2.67
CA PHE A 475 -0.06 21.04 3.29
C PHE A 475 -0.54 22.40 2.75
N GLN A 476 -1.84 22.53 2.51
CA GLN A 476 -2.45 23.76 1.99
C GLN A 476 -3.74 24.06 2.71
N GLN A 477 -3.95 25.34 3.08
CA GLN A 477 -5.18 25.82 3.69
C GLN A 477 -6.39 25.57 2.79
N ALA A 478 -7.48 25.07 3.38
CA ALA A 478 -8.73 24.83 2.69
C ALA A 478 -9.94 25.06 3.61
N SER A 479 -11.09 25.39 2.99
CA SER A 479 -12.35 25.58 3.71
C SER A 479 -12.99 24.22 4.01
N LEU A 480 -12.55 23.60 5.09
CA LEU A 480 -12.96 22.26 5.52
C LEU A 480 -13.89 22.34 6.73
N VAL A 481 -14.85 21.42 6.77
CA VAL A 481 -15.81 21.28 7.87
C VAL A 481 -15.95 19.83 8.28
N LYS A 482 -16.25 19.61 9.58
CA LYS A 482 -16.59 18.29 10.09
C LYS A 482 -18.05 17.97 9.77
N LEU A 483 -18.27 16.86 9.11
CA LEU A 483 -19.58 16.27 8.85
C LEU A 483 -19.81 15.13 9.83
N ASP A 484 -20.76 15.28 10.74
CA ASP A 484 -21.17 14.26 11.71
C ASP A 484 -22.43 13.54 11.23
N ILE A 485 -22.49 12.22 11.46
CA ILE A 485 -23.71 11.44 11.28
C ILE A 485 -24.32 11.14 12.64
N LEU A 486 -25.61 11.48 12.77
CA LEU A 486 -26.40 11.19 13.97
C LEU A 486 -27.45 10.14 13.65
N ILE A 487 -27.57 9.15 14.51
CA ILE A 487 -28.60 8.11 14.44
C ILE A 487 -29.47 8.23 15.69
N ASN A 488 -30.75 8.52 15.48
CA ASN A 488 -31.70 8.84 16.56
C ASN A 488 -31.26 9.99 17.48
N GLY A 489 -30.43 10.91 16.98
CA GLY A 489 -29.90 12.06 17.72
C GLY A 489 -28.56 11.83 18.40
N GLU A 490 -28.04 10.59 18.41
CA GLU A 490 -26.73 10.24 18.93
C GLU A 490 -25.68 10.29 17.81
N ARG A 491 -24.52 10.91 18.06
CA ARG A 491 -23.42 10.95 17.11
C ARG A 491 -22.74 9.60 17.01
N VAL A 492 -22.47 9.17 15.79
CA VAL A 492 -21.66 7.98 15.49
C VAL A 492 -20.29 8.46 15.07
N ASP A 493 -19.36 8.45 16.00
CA ASP A 493 -17.97 8.97 15.83
C ASP A 493 -17.22 8.30 14.67
N ALA A 494 -17.42 7.01 14.50
CA ALA A 494 -16.83 6.20 13.40
C ALA A 494 -17.31 6.60 11.99
N LEU A 495 -18.39 7.39 11.88
CA LEU A 495 -18.94 7.89 10.61
C LEU A 495 -18.66 9.39 10.39
N SER A 496 -17.93 10.04 11.30
CA SER A 496 -17.54 11.43 11.12
C SER A 496 -16.49 11.57 10.01
N ALA A 497 -16.62 12.62 9.19
CA ALA A 497 -15.70 12.90 8.09
C ALA A 497 -15.35 14.38 8.02
N ILE A 498 -14.13 14.71 7.58
CA ILE A 498 -13.74 16.09 7.22
C ILE A 498 -13.93 16.24 5.73
N VAL A 499 -14.73 17.21 5.33
CA VAL A 499 -15.11 17.44 3.93
C VAL A 499 -15.00 18.91 3.56
N HIS A 500 -14.81 19.19 2.28
CA HIS A 500 -14.82 20.59 1.80
C HIS A 500 -16.21 21.21 1.93
N GLN A 501 -16.29 22.46 2.42
CA GLN A 501 -17.54 23.15 2.76
C GLN A 501 -18.55 23.15 1.59
N HIS A 502 -18.10 23.40 0.35
CA HIS A 502 -18.98 23.39 -0.83
C HIS A 502 -19.58 22.01 -1.15
N GLN A 503 -18.93 20.92 -0.73
CA GLN A 503 -19.41 19.57 -0.97
C GLN A 503 -20.17 18.99 0.23
N ALA A 504 -20.10 19.63 1.39
CA ALA A 504 -20.59 19.07 2.66
C ALA A 504 -22.09 18.74 2.63
N GLN A 505 -22.91 19.59 2.05
CA GLN A 505 -24.37 19.37 1.95
C GLN A 505 -24.68 18.19 1.00
N ARG A 506 -24.00 18.12 -0.15
CA ARG A 506 -24.19 17.02 -1.11
C ARG A 506 -23.75 15.70 -0.50
N ARG A 507 -22.52 15.64 0.03
CA ARG A 507 -21.98 14.42 0.67
C ARG A 507 -22.81 13.98 1.88
N GLY A 508 -23.30 14.93 2.70
CA GLY A 508 -24.18 14.63 3.82
C GLY A 508 -25.49 13.99 3.40
N ARG A 509 -26.09 14.45 2.29
CA ARG A 509 -27.31 13.86 1.74
C ARG A 509 -27.08 12.45 1.19
N GLU A 510 -26.07 12.31 0.33
CA GLU A 510 -25.71 11.03 -0.28
C GLU A 510 -25.38 9.97 0.79
N LEU A 511 -24.65 10.35 1.85
CA LEU A 511 -24.35 9.47 2.97
C LEU A 511 -25.58 9.07 3.77
N ALA A 512 -26.47 10.04 4.08
CA ALA A 512 -27.71 9.75 4.80
C ALA A 512 -28.65 8.84 3.99
N GLU A 513 -28.74 9.03 2.66
CA GLU A 513 -29.50 8.15 1.75
C GLU A 513 -28.92 6.74 1.73
N LYS A 514 -27.60 6.62 1.62
CA LYS A 514 -26.91 5.33 1.63
C LYS A 514 -27.09 4.58 2.96
N MET A 515 -26.96 5.29 4.08
CA MET A 515 -27.23 4.73 5.41
C MET A 515 -28.67 4.24 5.55
N ARG A 516 -29.64 4.95 4.99
CA ARG A 516 -31.05 4.51 4.97
C ARG A 516 -31.24 3.19 4.20
N GLU A 517 -30.46 2.97 3.14
CA GLU A 517 -30.49 1.71 2.37
C GLU A 517 -29.89 0.54 3.16
N LEU A 518 -28.80 0.80 3.87
CA LEU A 518 -28.01 -0.23 4.56
C LEU A 518 -28.57 -0.59 5.94
N ILE A 519 -29.08 0.39 6.70
CA ILE A 519 -29.64 0.12 8.03
C ILE A 519 -30.95 -0.68 7.90
N PRO A 520 -31.04 -1.88 8.48
CA PRO A 520 -32.24 -2.70 8.41
C PRO A 520 -33.42 -2.07 9.17
N ARG A 521 -34.64 -2.34 8.70
CA ARG A 521 -35.84 -1.90 9.40
C ARG A 521 -35.94 -2.56 10.77
N GLN A 522 -36.07 -1.75 11.79
CA GLN A 522 -36.22 -2.18 13.17
C GLN A 522 -37.67 -2.01 13.66
N MET A 523 -37.94 -2.40 14.90
CA MET A 523 -39.28 -2.29 15.49
C MET A 523 -39.74 -0.84 15.72
N PHE A 524 -38.79 0.10 15.69
CA PHE A 524 -39.00 1.55 15.83
C PHE A 524 -38.44 2.31 14.62
N GLU A 525 -38.76 3.57 14.53
CA GLU A 525 -38.29 4.46 13.49
C GLU A 525 -36.84 4.87 13.77
N VAL A 526 -35.95 4.70 12.79
CA VAL A 526 -34.54 5.14 12.86
C VAL A 526 -34.40 6.42 12.05
N VAL A 527 -34.00 7.49 12.72
CA VAL A 527 -33.75 8.80 12.10
C VAL A 527 -32.26 8.97 11.90
N ILE A 528 -31.85 9.17 10.65
CA ILE A 528 -30.46 9.41 10.23
C ILE A 528 -30.35 10.88 9.87
N GLN A 529 -29.37 11.57 10.43
CA GLN A 529 -29.13 12.99 10.16
C GLN A 529 -27.65 13.20 9.88
N ALA A 530 -27.36 14.04 8.89
CA ALA A 530 -26.03 14.56 8.65
C ALA A 530 -25.99 16.01 9.15
N ALA A 531 -24.98 16.35 9.95
CA ALA A 531 -24.87 17.66 10.60
C ALA A 531 -23.48 18.26 10.45
N ILE A 532 -23.39 19.58 10.37
CA ILE A 532 -22.18 20.38 10.44
C ILE A 532 -22.30 21.24 11.70
N GLY A 533 -21.53 20.89 12.75
CA GLY A 533 -21.71 21.49 14.05
C GLY A 533 -23.12 21.27 14.61
N ALA A 534 -23.90 22.34 14.77
CA ALA A 534 -25.29 22.29 15.22
C ALA A 534 -26.32 22.24 14.07
N GLN A 535 -25.89 22.50 12.83
CA GLN A 535 -26.79 22.58 11.67
C GLN A 535 -26.98 21.22 11.02
N ILE A 536 -28.24 20.77 10.92
CA ILE A 536 -28.60 19.56 10.18
C ILE A 536 -28.69 19.91 8.69
N VAL A 537 -27.85 19.25 7.87
CA VAL A 537 -27.78 19.49 6.42
C VAL A 537 -28.56 18.45 5.60
N ALA A 538 -28.80 17.27 6.18
CA ALA A 538 -29.61 16.22 5.58
C ALA A 538 -30.31 15.37 6.64
N ARG A 539 -31.47 14.81 6.29
CA ARG A 539 -32.25 13.92 7.17
C ARG A 539 -32.95 12.85 6.35
N GLU A 540 -32.74 11.61 6.78
CA GLU A 540 -33.40 10.43 6.24
C GLU A 540 -34.05 9.60 7.35
N THR A 541 -34.98 8.73 6.98
CA THR A 541 -35.72 7.95 7.96
C THR A 541 -35.96 6.52 7.48
N VAL A 542 -35.53 5.53 8.27
CA VAL A 542 -35.85 4.12 8.08
C VAL A 542 -37.18 3.82 8.78
N LYS A 543 -38.19 3.47 7.98
CA LYS A 543 -39.54 3.19 8.50
C LYS A 543 -39.52 1.91 9.34
N PRO A 544 -40.20 1.88 10.49
CA PRO A 544 -40.24 0.71 11.36
C PRO A 544 -40.98 -0.47 10.72
N LEU A 545 -40.64 -1.68 11.17
CA LEU A 545 -41.44 -2.87 10.89
C LEU A 545 -42.86 -2.67 11.46
N ARG A 546 -43.89 -2.88 10.63
CA ARG A 546 -45.27 -2.74 11.03
C ARG A 546 -45.95 -4.12 11.07
N LYS A 547 -46.41 -4.52 12.25
CA LYS A 547 -47.36 -5.59 12.38
C LYS A 547 -48.77 -5.01 12.09
N ASN A 548 -49.53 -5.64 11.21
CA ASN A 548 -50.87 -5.20 10.92
C ASN A 548 -51.79 -5.56 12.12
N VAL A 549 -51.85 -4.65 13.11
CA VAL A 549 -52.65 -4.84 14.34
C VAL A 549 -54.14 -4.72 14.09
N THR A 550 -54.55 -4.21 12.92
CA THR A 550 -55.95 -4.02 12.54
C THR A 550 -56.48 -5.15 11.65
N ALA A 551 -55.66 -6.13 11.24
CA ALA A 551 -56.04 -7.23 10.35
C ALA A 551 -57.20 -8.09 10.90
N LYS A 552 -57.31 -8.19 12.23
CA LYS A 552 -58.39 -8.96 12.90
C LYS A 552 -59.61 -8.09 13.31
N CYS A 553 -59.65 -6.81 12.89
CA CYS A 553 -60.81 -5.95 13.16
C CYS A 553 -61.80 -6.04 12.01
N TYR A 554 -62.75 -6.98 12.12
CA TYR A 554 -63.90 -7.09 11.25
C TYR A 554 -64.95 -6.00 11.59
N GLY A 555 -65.46 -5.30 10.57
CA GLY A 555 -66.50 -4.27 10.73
C GLY A 555 -65.95 -2.85 10.95
N GLY A 556 -66.85 -1.87 10.81
CA GLY A 556 -66.51 -0.42 10.78
C GLY A 556 -66.14 0.26 12.10
N ASP A 557 -65.68 -0.47 13.13
CA ASP A 557 -65.33 0.14 14.41
C ASP A 557 -64.03 0.95 14.29
N VAL A 558 -64.19 2.20 13.86
CA VAL A 558 -63.13 3.19 13.68
C VAL A 558 -62.44 3.50 15.01
N THR A 559 -63.16 3.50 16.13
CA THR A 559 -62.65 3.82 17.45
C THR A 559 -61.66 2.77 17.95
N ARG A 560 -61.97 1.49 17.76
CA ARG A 560 -61.11 0.38 18.13
C ARG A 560 -59.85 0.32 17.27
N LYS A 561 -59.96 0.55 15.96
CA LYS A 561 -58.82 0.66 15.05
C LYS A 561 -57.87 1.79 15.48
N ARG A 562 -58.42 2.96 15.83
CA ARG A 562 -57.64 4.11 16.29
C ARG A 562 -56.90 3.84 17.60
N LYS A 563 -57.57 3.26 18.61
CA LYS A 563 -56.93 2.87 19.89
C LYS A 563 -55.81 1.85 19.70
N LEU A 564 -55.96 0.86 18.83
CA LEU A 564 -54.94 -0.13 18.54
C LEU A 564 -53.72 0.51 17.86
N LEU A 565 -53.91 1.44 16.92
CA LEU A 565 -52.86 2.19 16.27
C LEU A 565 -52.11 3.14 17.24
N GLU A 566 -52.86 3.81 18.12
CA GLU A 566 -52.28 4.67 19.18
C GLU A 566 -51.44 3.86 20.18
N LYS A 567 -51.94 2.69 20.61
CA LYS A 567 -51.22 1.76 21.49
C LYS A 567 -49.93 1.23 20.81
N GLN A 568 -50.00 0.92 19.51
CA GLN A 568 -48.81 0.53 18.74
C GLN A 568 -47.81 1.67 18.62
N LYS A 569 -48.27 2.91 18.39
CA LYS A 569 -47.41 4.12 18.33
C LYS A 569 -46.72 4.41 19.67
N ALA A 570 -47.47 4.27 20.79
CA ALA A 570 -46.91 4.44 22.13
C ALA A 570 -45.88 3.34 22.47
N GLY A 571 -46.16 2.08 22.10
CA GLY A 571 -45.19 0.98 22.27
C GLY A 571 -43.91 1.19 21.50
N LYS A 572 -43.99 1.67 20.25
CA LYS A 572 -42.78 1.99 19.43
C LYS A 572 -41.98 3.16 19.99
N ARG A 573 -42.65 4.18 20.57
CA ARG A 573 -41.92 5.28 21.25
C ARG A 573 -41.13 4.78 22.46
N ARG A 574 -41.69 3.87 23.26
CA ARG A 574 -40.96 3.28 24.40
C ARG A 574 -39.79 2.42 23.92
N MET A 575 -39.95 1.61 22.86
CA MET A 575 -38.86 0.82 22.28
C MET A 575 -37.74 1.70 21.74
N LYS A 576 -38.04 2.86 21.16
CA LYS A 576 -37.04 3.82 20.70
C LYS A 576 -36.21 4.42 21.85
N GLN A 577 -36.76 4.53 23.05
CA GLN A 577 -36.07 5.06 24.24
C GLN A 577 -35.12 4.04 24.89
N VAL A 578 -35.28 2.75 24.61
CA VAL A 578 -34.57 1.66 25.28
C VAL A 578 -33.71 0.85 24.27
N GLY A 579 -34.06 0.89 22.98
CA GLY A 579 -33.39 0.07 21.96
C GLY A 579 -32.17 0.78 21.36
N THR A 580 -31.03 0.12 21.37
CA THR A 580 -29.85 0.50 20.57
C THR A 580 -30.13 0.19 19.09
N VAL A 581 -29.65 1.06 18.19
CA VAL A 581 -29.75 0.83 16.74
C VAL A 581 -28.62 -0.07 16.30
N GLU A 582 -28.98 -1.19 15.69
CA GLU A 582 -28.01 -2.10 15.09
C GLU A 582 -27.53 -1.51 13.75
N ILE A 583 -26.24 -1.19 13.68
CA ILE A 583 -25.60 -0.61 12.49
C ILE A 583 -24.76 -1.72 11.86
N PRO A 584 -25.07 -2.16 10.62
CA PRO A 584 -24.32 -3.21 9.94
C PRO A 584 -22.91 -2.70 9.55
N GLN A 585 -21.96 -3.62 9.40
CA GLN A 585 -20.58 -3.32 9.06
C GLN A 585 -20.46 -2.51 7.76
N GLU A 586 -21.26 -2.84 6.76
CA GLU A 586 -21.28 -2.17 5.45
C GLU A 586 -21.62 -0.68 5.56
N ALA A 587 -22.32 -0.27 6.63
CA ALA A 587 -22.67 1.12 6.86
C ALA A 587 -21.43 1.98 7.19
N PHE A 588 -20.43 1.42 7.86
CA PHE A 588 -19.18 2.14 8.17
C PHE A 588 -18.32 2.36 6.92
N MET A 589 -18.41 1.46 5.94
CA MET A 589 -17.76 1.59 4.64
C MET A 589 -18.58 2.41 3.63
N ALA A 590 -19.81 2.81 3.98
CA ALA A 590 -20.70 3.57 3.10
C ALA A 590 -20.10 4.92 2.66
N VAL A 591 -19.23 5.50 3.49
CA VAL A 591 -18.49 6.75 3.18
C VAL A 591 -17.65 6.58 1.90
N LEU A 592 -17.10 5.40 1.64
CA LEU A 592 -16.30 5.07 0.46
C LEU A 592 -17.14 4.94 -0.82
N THR A 593 -18.41 4.59 -0.68
CA THR A 593 -19.30 4.32 -1.82
C THR A 593 -20.16 5.52 -2.22
N VAL A 594 -20.08 6.60 -1.44
CA VAL A 594 -20.76 7.88 -1.72
C VAL A 594 -20.16 8.50 -2.98
N GLY A 595 -20.97 8.68 -4.02
CA GLY A 595 -20.55 9.22 -5.31
C GLY A 595 -20.30 8.19 -6.41
N LYS A 596 -20.37 6.88 -6.12
CA LYS A 596 -20.47 5.87 -7.20
C LYS A 596 -21.87 6.01 -7.84
N ALA A 597 -21.92 6.55 -9.07
CA ALA A 597 -23.15 6.52 -9.86
C ALA A 597 -23.61 5.07 -10.04
N LYS A 598 -24.94 4.86 -9.93
CA LYS A 598 -25.56 3.56 -10.23
C LYS A 598 -25.33 3.17 -11.67
#